data_3fde96462fcbe81976df60e328683b3b
#
_entry.id   3fde96462fcbe81976df60e328683b3b
#
_cell.length_a   1.000
_cell.length_b   1.000
_cell.length_c   1.000
_cell.angle_alpha   90.00
_cell.angle_beta   90.00
_cell.angle_gamma   90.00
#
_symmetry.space_group_name_H-M   'P 1'
#
loop_
_entity.id
_entity.type
_entity.pdbx_description
1 polymer ?
#
loop_
_entity_poly.entity_id
_entity_poly.type
_entity_poly.pdbx_seq_one_letter_code
_entity_poly.pdbx_strand_id
1 'polypeptide(L)' 'MGNYTRKTFISVSKILNQFSNEIDEQVFLDLVAEFGDFFKADNPNFDFDKFEMECVK' A
#
# COMPACT_ATOMS: atom_id res chain seq x y z
N MET A 1 -14.07 12.32 -4.39
CA MET A 1 -12.63 12.44 -4.62
C MET A 1 -11.84 12.14 -3.37
N GLY A 2 -10.74 11.41 -3.51
CA GLY A 2 -9.92 11.06 -2.38
C GLY A 2 -9.03 12.20 -1.92
N ASN A 3 -8.58 12.12 -0.68
CA ASN A 3 -7.66 13.11 -0.10
C ASN A 3 -6.21 12.82 -0.48
N TYR A 4 -5.95 11.65 -1.04
CA TYR A 4 -4.59 11.21 -1.39
C TYR A 4 -4.42 11.10 -2.89
N THR A 5 -3.23 11.42 -3.36
CA THR A 5 -2.91 11.36 -4.79
C THR A 5 -2.14 10.07 -5.10
N ARG A 6 -1.94 9.81 -6.39
CA ARG A 6 -1.11 8.68 -6.84
C ARG A 6 0.28 8.79 -6.23
N LYS A 7 0.81 9.99 -6.14
CA LYS A 7 2.13 10.22 -5.55
C LYS A 7 2.18 9.75 -4.11
N THR A 8 1.11 10.00 -3.35
CA THR A 8 1.02 9.54 -1.97
C THR A 8 1.06 8.01 -1.91
N PHE A 9 0.29 7.34 -2.77
CA PHE A 9 0.24 5.87 -2.80
C PHE A 9 1.61 5.29 -3.11
N ILE A 10 2.30 5.87 -4.09
CA ILE A 10 3.64 5.40 -4.46
C ILE A 10 4.63 5.63 -3.33
N SER A 11 4.56 6.78 -2.66
CA SER A 11 5.46 7.08 -1.55
C SER A 11 5.26 6.10 -0.40
N VAL A 12 4.01 5.80 -0.06
CA VAL A 12 3.70 4.85 1.02
C VAL A 12 4.17 3.45 0.64
N SER A 13 3.95 3.03 -0.61
CA SER A 13 4.37 1.71 -1.05
C SER A 13 5.89 1.56 -0.97
N LYS A 14 6.64 2.60 -1.28
CA LYS A 14 8.10 2.57 -1.18
C LYS A 14 8.56 2.46 0.26
N ILE A 15 7.89 3.17 1.16
CA ILE A 15 8.21 3.08 2.59
C ILE A 15 7.97 1.66 3.09
N LEU A 16 6.81 1.10 2.75
CA LEU A 16 6.48 -0.26 3.15
C LEU A 16 7.48 -1.26 2.57
N ASN A 17 7.89 -1.05 1.32
CA ASN A 17 8.85 -1.94 0.67
C ASN A 17 10.18 -2.01 1.42
N GLN A 18 10.59 -0.90 2.04
CA GLN A 18 11.83 -0.88 2.81
C GLN A 18 11.80 -1.86 3.97
N PHE A 19 10.61 -2.20 4.46
CA PHE A 19 10.45 -3.09 5.61
C PHE A 19 9.99 -4.49 5.23
N SER A 20 9.89 -4.78 3.93
CA SER A 20 9.37 -6.06 3.46
C SER A 20 10.17 -7.26 3.96
N ASN A 21 11.47 -7.08 4.20
CA ASN A 21 12.34 -8.15 4.70
C ASN A 21 12.64 -8.01 6.19
N GLU A 22 12.09 -6.97 6.83
CA GLU A 22 12.37 -6.67 8.23
C GLU A 22 11.34 -7.27 9.17
N ILE A 23 10.16 -7.60 8.66
CA ILE A 23 9.07 -8.12 9.47
C ILE A 23 8.55 -9.40 8.83
N ASP A 24 7.82 -10.19 9.63
CA ASP A 24 7.23 -11.44 9.15
C ASP A 24 6.39 -11.19 7.90
N GLU A 25 6.53 -12.08 6.92
CA GLU A 25 5.84 -11.94 5.65
C GLU A 25 4.32 -11.80 5.81
N GLN A 26 3.73 -12.63 6.68
CA GLN A 26 2.28 -12.59 6.89
C GLN A 26 1.85 -11.25 7.50
N VAL A 27 2.63 -10.77 8.47
CA VAL A 27 2.35 -9.48 9.09
C VAL A 27 2.49 -8.37 8.06
N PHE A 28 3.51 -8.46 7.21
CA PHE A 28 3.72 -7.45 6.17
C PHE A 28 2.54 -7.41 5.19
N LEU A 29 2.08 -8.58 4.75
CA LEU A 29 0.96 -8.66 3.82
C LEU A 29 -0.33 -8.14 4.46
N ASP A 30 -0.53 -8.43 5.75
CA ASP A 30 -1.68 -7.90 6.48
C ASP A 30 -1.63 -6.38 6.54
N LEU A 31 -0.43 -5.84 6.78
CA LEU A 31 -0.24 -4.39 6.83
C LEU A 31 -0.55 -3.75 5.48
N VAL A 32 -0.05 -4.35 4.40
CA VAL A 32 -0.32 -3.86 3.05
C VAL A 32 -1.82 -3.87 2.76
N ALA A 33 -2.50 -4.93 3.17
CA ALA A 33 -3.94 -5.05 2.97
C ALA A 33 -4.71 -3.95 3.72
N GLU A 34 -4.29 -3.66 4.95
CA GLU A 34 -4.92 -2.61 5.75
C GLU A 34 -4.76 -1.23 5.11
N PHE A 35 -3.56 -0.93 4.63
CA PHE A 35 -3.34 0.32 3.92
C PHE A 35 -4.14 0.37 2.63
N GLY A 36 -4.22 -0.75 1.92
CA GLY A 36 -5.00 -0.82 0.69
C GLY A 36 -6.47 -0.54 0.93
N ASP A 37 -7.03 -1.14 1.98
CA ASP A 37 -8.42 -0.90 2.35
C ASP A 37 -8.66 0.56 2.71
N PHE A 38 -7.74 1.13 3.45
CA PHE A 38 -7.83 2.53 3.85
C PHE A 38 -7.85 3.46 2.62
N PHE A 39 -6.93 3.24 1.69
CA PHE A 39 -6.86 4.08 0.49
C PHE A 39 -8.06 3.85 -0.42
N LYS A 40 -8.53 2.61 -0.52
CA LYS A 40 -9.68 2.29 -1.35
C LYS A 40 -10.94 2.96 -0.83
N ALA A 41 -11.09 3.01 0.48
CA ALA A 41 -12.22 3.68 1.12
C ALA A 41 -12.18 5.18 0.84
N ASP A 42 -10.98 5.76 0.82
CA ASP A 42 -10.81 7.18 0.55
C ASP A 42 -11.00 7.50 -0.94
N ASN A 43 -10.55 6.59 -1.81
CA ASN A 43 -10.59 6.82 -3.25
C ASN A 43 -10.99 5.52 -3.97
N PRO A 44 -12.23 5.40 -4.44
CA PRO A 44 -12.71 4.18 -5.11
C PRO A 44 -11.91 3.80 -6.36
N ASN A 45 -11.18 4.76 -6.93
CA ASN A 45 -10.36 4.52 -8.11
C ASN A 45 -8.95 4.02 -7.77
N PHE A 46 -8.66 3.85 -6.49
CA PHE A 46 -7.37 3.35 -6.04
C PHE A 46 -7.12 1.95 -6.58
N ASP A 47 -5.93 1.75 -7.18
CA ASP A 47 -5.54 0.46 -7.75
C ASP A 47 -4.75 -0.33 -6.71
N PHE A 48 -5.43 -1.20 -5.99
CA PHE A 48 -4.82 -2.00 -4.93
C PHE A 48 -3.74 -2.95 -5.49
N ASP A 49 -4.02 -3.59 -6.62
CA ASP A 49 -3.08 -4.55 -7.18
C ASP A 49 -1.73 -3.89 -7.48
N LYS A 50 -1.76 -2.72 -8.04
CA LYS A 50 -0.54 -1.98 -8.36
C LYS A 50 0.18 -1.55 -7.09
N PHE A 51 -0.57 -1.11 -6.09
CA PHE A 51 -0.01 -0.72 -4.80
C PHE A 51 0.70 -1.91 -4.15
N GLU A 52 0.03 -3.06 -4.14
CA GLU A 52 0.58 -4.27 -3.55
C GLU A 52 1.88 -4.68 -4.25
N MET A 53 1.90 -4.64 -5.57
CA MET A 53 3.09 -4.97 -6.35
C MET A 53 4.27 -4.09 -5.97
N GLU A 54 4.03 -2.80 -5.79
CA GLU A 54 5.10 -1.88 -5.42
C GLU A 54 5.60 -2.16 -3.99
N CYS A 55 4.73 -2.60 -3.11
CA CYS A 55 5.13 -2.92 -1.74
C CYS A 55 6.04 -4.15 -1.66
N VAL A 56 5.78 -5.15 -2.50
CA VAL A 56 6.50 -6.44 -2.44
C VAL A 56 7.60 -6.58 -3.49
N LYS A 57 7.80 -5.57 -4.29
CA LYS A 57 8.71 -5.59 -5.43
C LYS A 57 10.18 -5.88 -5.09
#